data_9d18e7a7335ffba766295a31406e68a8
#
_entry.id   9d18e7a7335ffba766295a31406e68a8
#
_cell.length_a   1.000
_cell.length_b   1.000
_cell.length_c   1.000
_cell.angle_alpha   90.00
_cell.angle_beta   90.00
_cell.angle_gamma   90.00
#
_symmetry.space_group_name_H-M   'P 1'
#
loop_
_entity.id
_entity.type
_entity.pdbx_description
1 polymer ?
#
loop_
_entity_poly.entity_id
_entity_poly.type
_entity_poly.pdbx_seq_one_letter_code
_entity_poly.pdbx_strand_id
1 'polypeptide(L)' 'MSEKIKTTNTFSGESEMLTPEEHKLYITIKEAEFDGDYNTMQKCLDKFSRLNAKAYMTLLD' A
#
# COMPACT_ATOMS: atom_id res chain seq x y z
N MET A 1 -13.65 1.39 -15.98
CA MET A 1 -12.32 1.93 -16.22
C MET A 1 -11.64 2.22 -14.92
N SER A 2 -10.43 1.77 -14.79
CA SER A 2 -9.68 1.98 -13.57
C SER A 2 -8.82 3.23 -13.68
N GLU A 3 -9.10 4.21 -12.84
CA GLU A 3 -8.20 5.33 -12.67
C GLU A 3 -7.14 4.92 -11.68
N LYS A 4 -5.89 5.22 -12.01
CA LYS A 4 -4.81 4.93 -11.08
C LYS A 4 -4.47 6.16 -10.26
N ILE A 5 -4.08 5.92 -9.02
CA ILE A 5 -3.78 6.96 -8.05
C ILE A 5 -2.28 6.97 -7.80
N LYS A 6 -1.65 8.12 -8.02
CA LYS A 6 -0.23 8.26 -7.75
C LYS A 6 0.00 8.27 -6.23
N THR A 7 0.81 7.33 -5.77
CA THR A 7 1.13 7.20 -4.37
C THR A 7 2.64 7.32 -4.20
N THR A 8 3.09 8.12 -3.26
CA THR A 8 4.50 8.39 -3.06
C THR A 8 4.97 7.89 -1.70
N ASN A 9 6.11 7.22 -1.70
CA ASN A 9 6.79 6.84 -0.48
C ASN A 9 7.52 8.08 0.06
N THR A 10 7.07 8.58 1.20
CA THR A 10 7.61 9.81 1.76
C THR A 10 9.04 9.69 2.26
N PHE A 11 9.52 8.47 2.47
CA PHE A 11 10.90 8.24 2.89
C PHE A 11 11.88 8.21 1.73
N SER A 12 11.51 7.49 0.65
CA SER A 12 12.40 7.34 -0.49
C SER A 12 12.14 8.34 -1.61
N GLY A 13 10.96 8.95 -1.62
CA GLY A 13 10.54 9.84 -2.70
C GLY A 13 10.07 9.11 -3.95
N GLU A 14 10.11 7.79 -3.94
CA GLU A 14 9.65 7.01 -5.08
C GLU A 14 8.14 6.94 -5.12
N SER A 15 7.58 6.87 -6.32
CA SER A 15 6.13 6.85 -6.53
C SER A 15 5.73 5.64 -7.34
N GLU A 16 4.48 5.23 -7.15
CA GLU A 16 3.90 4.14 -7.91
C GLU A 16 2.43 4.44 -8.16
N MET A 17 1.92 3.96 -9.31
CA MET A 17 0.51 4.16 -9.64
C MET A 17 -0.28 2.97 -9.13
N LEU A 18 -1.30 3.24 -8.34
CA LEU A 18 -2.13 2.20 -7.71
C LEU A 18 -3.55 2.27 -8.25
N THR A 19 -4.19 1.11 -8.40
CA THR A 19 -5.63 1.07 -8.62
C THR A 19 -6.33 1.55 -7.36
N PRO A 20 -7.61 1.97 -7.45
CA PRO A 20 -8.34 2.38 -6.25
C PRO A 20 -8.36 1.30 -5.16
N GLU A 21 -8.44 0.03 -5.54
CA GLU A 21 -8.41 -1.07 -4.58
C GLU A 21 -7.05 -1.16 -3.88
N GLU A 22 -5.98 -1.08 -4.65
CA GLU A 22 -4.62 -1.12 -4.10
C GLU A 22 -4.37 0.08 -3.19
N HIS A 23 -4.83 1.25 -3.61
CA HIS A 23 -4.68 2.45 -2.80
C HIS A 23 -5.43 2.33 -1.48
N LYS A 24 -6.62 1.77 -1.50
CA LYS A 24 -7.41 1.55 -0.29
C LYS A 24 -6.67 0.63 0.68
N LEU A 25 -6.07 -0.44 0.17
CA LEU A 25 -5.25 -1.33 0.98
C LEU A 25 -4.05 -0.60 1.56
N TYR A 26 -3.40 0.22 0.76
CA TYR A 26 -2.24 1.01 1.22
C TYR A 26 -2.62 1.92 2.39
N ILE A 27 -3.74 2.63 2.27
CA ILE A 27 -4.22 3.50 3.34
C ILE A 27 -4.54 2.69 4.59
N THR A 28 -5.21 1.55 4.43
CA THR A 28 -5.53 0.68 5.56
C THR A 28 -4.27 0.19 6.27
N ILE A 29 -3.23 -0.15 5.51
CA ILE A 29 -1.94 -0.56 6.07
C ILE A 29 -1.34 0.57 6.92
N LYS A 30 -1.36 1.80 6.40
CA LYS A 30 -0.81 2.94 7.12
C LYS A 30 -1.60 3.25 8.38
N GLU A 31 -2.91 3.15 8.32
CA GLU A 31 -3.76 3.36 9.49
C GLU A 31 -3.53 2.28 10.55
N ALA A 32 -3.44 1.02 10.11
CA ALA A 32 -3.19 -0.08 11.03
C ALA A 32 -1.82 0.05 11.71
N GLU A 33 -0.81 0.48 10.96
CA GLU A 33 0.51 0.74 11.52
C GLU A 33 0.45 1.83 12.58
N PHE A 34 -0.25 2.91 12.30
CA PHE A 34 -0.41 4.02 13.22
C PHE A 34 -1.13 3.59 14.51
N ASP A 35 -2.16 2.74 14.36
CA ASP A 35 -2.95 2.25 15.50
C ASP A 35 -2.28 1.11 16.25
N GLY A 36 -1.20 0.56 15.72
CA GLY A 36 -0.57 -0.60 16.30
C GLY A 36 -1.32 -1.90 16.06
N ASP A 37 -2.21 -1.92 15.09
CA ASP A 37 -3.00 -3.10 14.75
C ASP A 37 -2.23 -3.96 13.74
N TYR A 38 -1.25 -4.70 14.27
CA TYR A 38 -0.35 -5.47 13.42
C TYR A 38 -1.02 -6.65 12.74
N ASN A 39 -2.10 -7.18 13.30
CA ASN A 39 -2.84 -8.26 12.65
C ASN A 39 -3.48 -7.79 11.35
N THR A 40 -4.17 -6.67 11.39
CA THR A 40 -4.77 -6.07 10.19
C THR A 40 -3.69 -5.66 9.20
N MET A 41 -2.61 -5.06 9.68
CA MET A 41 -1.49 -4.65 8.85
C MET A 41 -0.91 -5.84 8.08
N GLN A 42 -0.66 -6.95 8.77
CA GLN A 42 -0.10 -8.14 8.14
C GLN A 42 -1.00 -8.71 7.06
N LYS A 43 -2.30 -8.78 7.33
CA LYS A 43 -3.26 -9.28 6.34
C LYS A 43 -3.29 -8.40 5.10
N CYS A 44 -3.30 -7.10 5.30
CA CYS A 44 -3.33 -6.15 4.19
C CYS A 44 -2.02 -6.14 3.42
N LEU A 45 -0.89 -6.26 4.11
CA LEU A 45 0.43 -6.36 3.46
C LEU A 45 0.50 -7.59 2.56
N ASP A 46 0.05 -8.73 3.07
CA ASP A 46 0.04 -9.95 2.29
C ASP A 46 -0.81 -9.80 1.03
N LYS A 47 -2.01 -9.28 1.20
CA LYS A 47 -2.91 -9.07 0.07
C LYS A 47 -2.36 -8.06 -0.93
N PHE A 48 -1.80 -6.96 -0.44
CA PHE A 48 -1.22 -5.92 -1.29
C PHE A 48 -0.05 -6.47 -2.11
N SER A 49 0.84 -7.22 -1.48
CA SER A 49 2.00 -7.79 -2.16
C SER A 49 1.60 -8.77 -3.27
N ARG A 50 0.49 -9.47 -3.08
CA ARG A 50 -0.03 -10.39 -4.10
C ARG A 50 -0.68 -9.65 -5.25
N LEU A 51 -1.33 -8.52 -4.96
CA LEU A 51 -1.98 -7.73 -6.00
C LEU A 51 -0.98 -6.94 -6.83
N ASN A 52 0.04 -6.39 -6.19
CA ASN A 52 1.02 -5.55 -6.88
C ASN A 52 2.36 -5.60 -6.14
N ALA A 53 3.14 -6.62 -6.45
CA ALA A 53 4.42 -6.83 -5.79
C ALA A 53 5.39 -5.66 -6.01
N LYS A 54 5.36 -5.07 -7.20
CA LYS A 54 6.25 -3.94 -7.52
C LYS A 54 5.94 -2.74 -6.64
N ALA A 55 4.66 -2.41 -6.51
CA ALA A 55 4.26 -1.31 -5.65
C ALA A 55 4.57 -1.58 -4.19
N TYR A 56 4.40 -2.83 -3.75
CA TYR A 56 4.77 -3.22 -2.40
C TYR A 56 6.24 -2.92 -2.13
N MET A 57 7.11 -3.30 -3.05
CA MET A 57 8.56 -3.06 -2.90
C MET A 57 8.89 -1.58 -2.94
N THR A 58 8.19 -0.80 -3.76
CA THR A 58 8.43 0.63 -3.89
C THR A 58 7.93 1.41 -2.68
N LEU A 59 6.74 1.06 -2.19
CA LEU A 59 6.04 1.90 -1.22
C LEU A 59 6.14 1.39 0.22
N LEU A 60 6.28 0.08 0.41
CA LEU A 60 6.13 -0.54 1.72
C LEU A 60 7.33 -1.37 2.17
N ASP A 61 8.28 -1.59 1.30
CA ASP A 61 9.47 -2.38 1.65
C ASP A 61 10.60 -1.52 2.20
#